data_e92c703133e2289f9f4f0d97597e6193
#
_entry.id   e92c703133e2289f9f4f0d97597e6193
#
_cell.length_a   1.000
_cell.length_b   1.000
_cell.length_c   1.000
_cell.angle_alpha   90.00
_cell.angle_beta   90.00
_cell.angle_gamma   90.00
#
_symmetry.space_group_name_H-M   'P 1'
#
loop_
_entity.id
_entity.type
_entity.pdbx_description
1 polymer ?
#
loop_
_entity_poly.entity_id
_entity_poly.type
_entity_poly.pdbx_seq_one_letter_code
_entity_poly.pdbx_strand_id
1 'polypeptide(L)'
;DGHVAEARAKGYVGRNVLGTGIDVEIHVHRGAGSYECGEETALIESLEGKRGQPRIKPPFPAVVGLYGCPTIVNNVETLANVPLILTRGAEWFAAYGSEKNGGPKLYSISGHVARPGSYEAPMGKITLRDLIYGEGYAQGIKNGRKLKAVVPGGSSTPVLTAGEIDVAMDFDGVAKAGSMLGSAGTIVMDDSTCMVWMAKNLMY
;
A
#
# COMPACT_ATOMS: atom_id res chain seq x y z
N ASP A 1 -17.91 -11.28 2.19
CA ASP A 1 -18.64 -12.54 2.00
C ASP A 1 -19.65 -12.45 0.85
N GLY A 2 -20.41 -11.32 0.69
CA GLY A 2 -21.43 -11.18 -0.35
C GLY A 2 -20.92 -11.34 -1.77
N HIS A 3 -19.82 -10.68 -2.12
CA HIS A 3 -19.24 -10.77 -3.49
C HIS A 3 -18.71 -12.15 -3.85
N VAL A 4 -18.16 -12.90 -2.86
CA VAL A 4 -17.74 -14.28 -3.09
C VAL A 4 -18.96 -15.19 -3.34
N ALA A 5 -20.05 -14.98 -2.61
CA ALA A 5 -21.30 -15.70 -2.83
C ALA A 5 -21.92 -15.39 -4.21
N GLU A 6 -21.89 -14.13 -4.63
CA GLU A 6 -22.33 -13.72 -5.97
C GLU A 6 -21.48 -14.35 -7.07
N ALA A 7 -20.14 -14.32 -6.92
CA ALA A 7 -19.21 -14.93 -7.86
C ALA A 7 -19.44 -16.46 -7.98
N ARG A 8 -19.70 -17.12 -6.85
CA ARG A 8 -20.03 -18.54 -6.81
C ARG A 8 -21.36 -18.84 -7.51
N ALA A 9 -22.38 -18.03 -7.29
CA ALA A 9 -23.67 -18.17 -7.96
C ALA A 9 -23.58 -18.00 -9.48
N LYS A 10 -22.63 -17.17 -9.97
CA LYS A 10 -22.34 -16.97 -11.40
C LYS A 10 -21.35 -17.96 -11.99
N GLY A 11 -20.87 -18.95 -11.22
CA GLY A 11 -19.93 -19.97 -11.69
C GLY A 11 -18.50 -19.48 -11.88
N TYR A 12 -18.12 -18.32 -11.32
CA TYR A 12 -16.75 -17.79 -11.37
C TYR A 12 -15.85 -18.38 -10.27
N VAL A 13 -16.43 -19.02 -9.28
CA VAL A 13 -15.76 -19.64 -8.13
C VAL A 13 -16.50 -20.93 -7.78
N GLY A 14 -15.80 -21.95 -7.34
CA GLY A 14 -16.33 -23.26 -7.00
C GLY A 14 -15.82 -24.34 -7.96
N ARG A 15 -16.63 -25.34 -8.22
CA ARG A 15 -16.28 -26.46 -9.10
C ARG A 15 -16.50 -26.14 -10.55
N ASN A 16 -15.59 -26.63 -11.41
CA ASN A 16 -15.68 -26.51 -12.87
C ASN A 16 -15.96 -25.09 -13.34
N VAL A 17 -15.14 -24.13 -12.86
CA VAL A 17 -15.31 -22.69 -13.13
C VAL A 17 -15.46 -22.45 -14.62
N LEU A 18 -16.57 -21.83 -15.01
CA LEU A 18 -16.92 -21.51 -16.41
C LEU A 18 -16.82 -22.72 -17.38
N GLY A 19 -16.95 -23.94 -16.91
CA GLY A 19 -16.85 -25.14 -17.72
C GLY A 19 -15.43 -25.54 -18.14
N THR A 20 -14.40 -24.97 -17.50
CA THR A 20 -12.98 -25.21 -17.84
C THR A 20 -12.38 -26.48 -17.24
N GLY A 21 -13.10 -27.18 -16.36
CA GLY A 21 -12.60 -28.32 -15.60
C GLY A 21 -11.72 -27.94 -14.40
N ILE A 22 -11.54 -26.63 -14.14
CA ILE A 22 -10.74 -26.13 -13.02
C ILE A 22 -11.65 -25.80 -11.83
N ASP A 23 -11.27 -26.25 -10.64
CA ASP A 23 -11.92 -25.90 -9.38
C ASP A 23 -11.16 -24.77 -8.70
N VAL A 24 -11.88 -23.73 -8.26
CA VAL A 24 -11.32 -22.58 -7.51
C VAL A 24 -12.15 -22.33 -6.27
N GLU A 25 -11.55 -22.44 -5.09
CA GLU A 25 -12.19 -22.10 -3.84
C GLU A 25 -11.61 -20.79 -3.26
N ILE A 26 -12.50 -19.94 -2.78
CA ILE A 26 -12.12 -18.69 -2.10
C ILE A 26 -12.67 -18.73 -0.68
N HIS A 27 -11.77 -18.56 0.29
CA HIS A 27 -12.09 -18.44 1.70
C HIS A 27 -11.78 -17.03 2.18
N VAL A 28 -12.75 -16.41 2.85
CA VAL A 28 -12.57 -15.08 3.46
C VAL A 28 -12.23 -15.27 4.93
N HIS A 29 -11.04 -14.82 5.32
CA HIS A 29 -10.59 -14.81 6.70
C HIS A 29 -10.49 -13.37 7.20
N ARG A 30 -11.10 -13.08 8.35
CA ARG A 30 -11.05 -11.75 8.99
C ARG A 30 -9.97 -11.76 10.07
N GLY A 31 -8.97 -10.89 9.89
CA GLY A 31 -7.98 -10.64 10.93
C GLY A 31 -8.48 -9.65 11.98
N ALA A 32 -7.66 -9.40 13.00
CA ALA A 32 -7.95 -8.48 14.09
C ALA A 32 -7.50 -7.02 13.82
N GLY A 33 -7.11 -6.68 12.60
CA GLY A 33 -6.73 -5.31 12.19
C GLY A 33 -5.30 -4.92 12.55
N SER A 34 -4.39 -5.86 12.80
CA SER A 34 -2.98 -5.58 12.99
C SER A 34 -2.30 -5.21 11.67
N TYR A 35 -1.63 -4.06 11.61
CA TYR A 35 -0.83 -3.63 10.45
C TYR A 35 0.29 -4.63 10.11
N GLU A 36 0.95 -5.21 11.12
CA GLU A 36 2.02 -6.18 10.94
C GLU A 36 1.58 -7.44 10.18
N CYS A 37 0.32 -7.80 10.26
CA CYS A 37 -0.26 -8.92 9.50
C CYS A 37 -0.46 -8.61 8.00
N GLY A 38 -0.02 -7.45 7.52
CA GLY A 38 0.14 -7.12 6.10
C GLY A 38 1.45 -7.64 5.50
N GLU A 39 2.46 -7.90 6.32
CA GLU A 39 3.67 -8.59 5.86
C GLU A 39 3.34 -10.06 5.54
N GLU A 40 3.86 -10.59 4.44
CA GLU A 40 3.43 -11.87 3.88
C GLU A 40 3.53 -13.05 4.86
N THR A 41 4.60 -13.14 5.64
CA THR A 41 4.81 -14.25 6.57
C THR A 41 4.08 -14.05 7.90
N ALA A 42 3.92 -12.81 8.35
CA ALA A 42 3.09 -12.47 9.49
C ALA A 42 1.60 -12.74 9.20
N LEU A 43 1.15 -12.49 7.96
CA LEU A 43 -0.18 -12.87 7.48
C LEU A 43 -0.39 -14.39 7.57
N ILE A 44 0.59 -15.18 7.12
CA ILE A 44 0.55 -16.64 7.18
C ILE A 44 0.49 -17.12 8.64
N GLU A 45 1.34 -16.60 9.53
CA GLU A 45 1.29 -16.93 10.96
C GLU A 45 -0.08 -16.62 11.58
N SER A 46 -0.65 -15.47 11.23
CA SER A 46 -1.99 -15.07 11.69
C SER A 46 -3.09 -16.01 11.18
N LEU A 47 -3.04 -16.43 9.91
CA LEU A 47 -3.97 -17.40 9.33
C LEU A 47 -3.88 -18.77 9.99
N GLU A 48 -2.68 -19.16 10.43
CA GLU A 48 -2.45 -20.40 11.18
C GLU A 48 -2.87 -20.32 12.66
N GLY A 49 -3.45 -19.19 13.10
CA GLY A 49 -3.88 -18.97 14.47
C GLY A 49 -2.77 -18.65 15.47
N LYS A 50 -1.58 -18.32 14.95
CA LYS A 50 -0.42 -17.92 15.75
C LYS A 50 -0.35 -16.39 15.88
N ARG A 51 0.57 -15.91 16.70
CA ARG A 51 0.89 -14.49 16.75
C ARG A 51 1.47 -14.04 15.41
N GLY A 52 0.92 -12.97 14.83
CA GLY A 52 1.32 -12.43 13.53
C GLY A 52 2.71 -11.78 13.58
N GLN A 53 3.74 -12.60 13.62
CA GLN A 53 5.13 -12.19 13.56
C GLN A 53 5.77 -12.66 12.26
N PRO A 54 6.59 -11.84 11.59
CA PRO A 54 7.32 -12.26 10.39
C PRO A 54 8.21 -13.47 10.64
N ARG A 55 8.31 -14.35 9.64
CA ARG A 55 9.25 -15.48 9.63
C ARG A 55 10.61 -15.04 9.09
N ILE A 56 11.66 -15.71 9.54
CA ILE A 56 12.99 -15.54 8.95
C ILE A 56 13.02 -16.22 7.58
N LYS A 57 13.55 -15.55 6.59
CA LYS A 57 13.74 -16.06 5.23
C LYS A 57 15.21 -16.33 4.95
N PRO A 58 15.61 -17.40 4.30
CA PRO A 58 14.81 -18.54 3.82
C PRO A 58 14.32 -19.46 4.96
N PRO A 59 13.27 -20.29 4.73
CA PRO A 59 12.56 -20.54 3.47
C PRO A 59 11.57 -19.44 3.11
N PHE A 60 11.35 -19.22 1.80
CA PHE A 60 10.34 -18.31 1.29
C PHE A 60 8.95 -18.99 1.25
N PRO A 61 7.85 -18.23 1.34
CA PRO A 61 6.49 -18.79 1.31
C PRO A 61 6.18 -19.63 0.07
N ALA A 62 6.80 -19.34 -1.07
CA ALA A 62 6.67 -20.16 -2.29
C ALA A 62 7.14 -21.60 -2.11
N VAL A 63 7.97 -21.88 -1.11
CA VAL A 63 8.45 -23.22 -0.76
C VAL A 63 7.75 -23.75 0.49
N VAL A 64 7.68 -22.94 1.55
CA VAL A 64 7.08 -23.28 2.85
C VAL A 64 6.22 -22.12 3.33
N GLY A 65 4.96 -22.12 2.97
CA GLY A 65 3.98 -21.08 3.31
C GLY A 65 2.92 -21.56 4.30
N LEU A 66 1.65 -21.31 3.96
CA LEU A 66 0.49 -21.61 4.81
C LEU A 66 0.39 -23.12 5.06
N TYR A 67 0.35 -23.52 6.32
CA TYR A 67 0.34 -24.92 6.78
C TYR A 67 1.47 -25.76 6.18
N GLY A 68 2.61 -25.14 5.90
CA GLY A 68 3.77 -25.81 5.30
C GLY A 68 3.65 -26.05 3.79
N CYS A 69 2.59 -25.60 3.15
CA CYS A 69 2.38 -25.76 1.71
C CYS A 69 2.96 -24.58 0.92
N PRO A 70 3.38 -24.79 -0.35
CA PRO A 70 3.75 -23.67 -1.22
C PRO A 70 2.66 -22.63 -1.33
N THR A 71 2.99 -21.37 -1.08
CA THR A 71 2.01 -20.27 -0.97
C THR A 71 2.50 -19.04 -1.70
N ILE A 72 1.63 -18.45 -2.51
CA ILE A 72 1.85 -17.13 -3.12
C ILE A 72 1.00 -16.10 -2.39
N VAL A 73 1.61 -14.99 -2.00
CA VAL A 73 0.94 -13.86 -1.36
C VAL A 73 0.95 -12.67 -2.31
N ASN A 74 -0.20 -12.08 -2.55
CA ASN A 74 -0.36 -10.89 -3.39
C ASN A 74 -1.07 -9.78 -2.63
N ASN A 75 -0.62 -8.53 -2.83
CA ASN A 75 -1.30 -7.35 -2.34
C ASN A 75 -2.63 -7.14 -3.11
N VAL A 76 -3.66 -6.66 -2.42
CA VAL A 76 -4.98 -6.37 -3.01
C VAL A 76 -4.89 -5.32 -4.12
N GLU A 77 -4.08 -4.28 -3.97
CA GLU A 77 -3.84 -3.26 -5.00
C GLU A 77 -3.28 -3.89 -6.28
N THR A 78 -2.34 -4.84 -6.16
CA THR A 78 -1.82 -5.61 -7.31
C THR A 78 -2.94 -6.39 -8.00
N LEU A 79 -3.73 -7.14 -7.24
CA LEU A 79 -4.83 -7.95 -7.80
C LEU A 79 -5.91 -7.07 -8.44
N ALA A 80 -6.21 -5.90 -7.88
CA ALA A 80 -7.19 -4.97 -8.43
C ALA A 80 -6.79 -4.42 -9.81
N ASN A 81 -5.50 -4.32 -10.10
CA ASN A 81 -4.99 -3.86 -11.39
C ASN A 81 -4.99 -4.94 -12.48
N VAL A 82 -4.96 -6.23 -12.11
CA VAL A 82 -4.85 -7.34 -13.07
C VAL A 82 -5.97 -7.32 -14.13
N PRO A 83 -7.27 -7.16 -13.79
CA PRO A 83 -8.33 -7.13 -14.80
C PRO A 83 -8.17 -5.99 -15.81
N LEU A 84 -7.71 -4.82 -15.35
CA LEU A 84 -7.48 -3.66 -16.21
C LEU A 84 -6.29 -3.88 -17.15
N ILE A 85 -5.20 -4.48 -16.64
CA ILE A 85 -4.03 -4.81 -17.46
C ILE A 85 -4.39 -5.84 -18.54
N LEU A 86 -5.15 -6.89 -18.18
CA LEU A 86 -5.57 -7.92 -19.12
C LEU A 86 -6.52 -7.38 -20.21
N THR A 87 -7.36 -6.40 -19.89
CA THR A 87 -8.32 -5.84 -20.83
C THR A 87 -7.79 -4.69 -21.68
N ARG A 88 -6.85 -3.89 -21.16
CA ARG A 88 -6.34 -2.68 -21.80
C ARG A 88 -4.88 -2.79 -22.26
N GLY A 89 -4.17 -3.81 -21.83
CA GLY A 89 -2.79 -4.09 -22.18
C GLY A 89 -1.75 -3.50 -21.20
N ALA A 90 -0.57 -4.09 -21.23
CA ALA A 90 0.54 -3.72 -20.33
C ALA A 90 1.07 -2.30 -20.62
N GLU A 91 1.13 -1.90 -21.90
CA GLU A 91 1.59 -0.58 -22.32
C GLU A 91 0.68 0.54 -21.80
N TRP A 92 -0.64 0.30 -21.83
CA TRP A 92 -1.62 1.22 -21.25
C TRP A 92 -1.35 1.43 -19.75
N PHE A 93 -1.11 0.36 -19.00
CA PHE A 93 -0.83 0.45 -17.57
C PHE A 93 0.51 1.16 -17.29
N ALA A 94 1.56 0.79 -18.01
CA ALA A 94 2.89 1.38 -17.86
C ALA A 94 2.87 2.90 -18.13
N ALA A 95 2.06 3.36 -19.08
CA ALA A 95 1.95 4.78 -19.43
C ALA A 95 1.43 5.67 -18.27
N TYR A 96 0.76 5.12 -17.28
CA TYR A 96 0.32 5.86 -16.09
C TYR A 96 1.43 6.18 -15.11
N GLY A 97 2.52 5.41 -15.11
CA GLY A 97 3.64 5.63 -14.19
C GLY A 97 4.87 6.27 -14.84
N SER A 98 5.96 6.31 -14.09
CA SER A 98 7.30 6.62 -14.62
C SER A 98 7.88 5.40 -15.34
N GLU A 99 8.98 5.59 -16.07
CA GLU A 99 9.62 4.55 -16.89
C GLU A 99 9.91 3.24 -16.10
N LYS A 100 10.39 3.38 -14.87
CA LYS A 100 10.73 2.24 -14.00
C LYS A 100 9.62 1.82 -13.05
N ASN A 101 8.65 2.69 -12.81
CA ASN A 101 7.57 2.48 -11.86
C ASN A 101 6.24 2.74 -12.56
N GLY A 102 5.77 1.75 -13.33
CA GLY A 102 4.54 1.83 -14.11
C GLY A 102 3.28 1.79 -13.24
N GLY A 103 2.21 2.37 -13.79
CA GLY A 103 0.88 2.31 -13.19
C GLY A 103 0.57 3.43 -12.19
N PRO A 104 -0.69 3.45 -11.73
CA PRO A 104 -1.12 4.30 -10.62
C PRO A 104 -0.76 3.68 -9.28
N LYS A 105 -0.84 4.50 -8.23
CA LYS A 105 -0.74 4.04 -6.84
C LYS A 105 -1.72 4.81 -5.96
N LEU A 106 -2.23 4.13 -4.93
CA LEU A 106 -2.99 4.75 -3.86
C LEU A 106 -2.05 5.32 -2.80
N TYR A 107 -2.15 6.64 -2.58
CA TYR A 107 -1.44 7.38 -1.56
C TYR A 107 -2.41 7.74 -0.44
N SER A 108 -2.19 7.21 0.75
CA SER A 108 -3.03 7.53 1.91
C SER A 108 -2.40 8.65 2.71
N ILE A 109 -3.02 9.84 2.66
CA ILE A 109 -2.49 11.06 3.29
C ILE A 109 -3.26 11.36 4.57
N SER A 110 -2.52 11.51 5.66
CA SER A 110 -3.03 11.77 7.00
C SER A 110 -2.23 12.87 7.71
N GLY A 111 -2.61 13.16 8.94
CA GLY A 111 -1.95 14.17 9.77
C GLY A 111 -2.54 15.56 9.57
N HIS A 112 -1.69 16.57 9.53
CA HIS A 112 -2.09 18.00 9.57
C HIS A 112 -2.36 18.58 8.18
N VAL A 113 -3.12 17.89 7.36
CA VAL A 113 -3.57 18.38 6.04
C VAL A 113 -5.02 18.84 6.06
N ALA A 114 -5.40 19.68 5.09
CA ALA A 114 -6.75 20.20 4.99
C ALA A 114 -7.76 19.11 4.63
N ARG A 115 -7.38 18.16 3.74
CA ARG A 115 -8.19 17.04 3.32
C ARG A 115 -7.41 15.72 3.45
N PRO A 116 -7.46 15.05 4.61
CA PRO A 116 -6.91 13.71 4.73
C PRO A 116 -7.74 12.71 3.92
N GLY A 117 -7.09 11.71 3.33
CA GLY A 117 -7.78 10.71 2.50
C GLY A 117 -6.82 9.84 1.71
N SER A 118 -7.38 8.91 0.93
CA SER A 118 -6.64 8.10 -0.03
C SER A 118 -6.87 8.65 -1.44
N TYR A 119 -5.78 8.86 -2.16
CA TYR A 119 -5.77 9.47 -3.48
C TYR A 119 -5.04 8.57 -4.47
N GLU A 120 -5.67 8.30 -5.58
CA GLU A 120 -5.02 7.61 -6.68
C GLU A 120 -4.25 8.62 -7.55
N ALA A 121 -2.99 8.32 -7.83
CA ALA A 121 -2.17 9.17 -8.69
C ALA A 121 -1.14 8.36 -9.48
N PRO A 122 -0.69 8.86 -10.65
CA PRO A 122 0.31 8.19 -11.45
C PRO A 122 1.67 8.18 -10.75
N MET A 123 2.25 6.98 -10.57
CA MET A 123 3.49 6.81 -9.83
C MET A 123 4.66 7.54 -10.52
N GLY A 124 5.36 8.36 -9.76
CA GLY A 124 6.54 9.11 -10.23
C GLY A 124 6.26 10.31 -11.14
N LYS A 125 4.99 10.54 -11.53
CA LYS A 125 4.61 11.74 -12.32
C LYS A 125 4.12 12.90 -11.47
N ILE A 126 3.95 12.68 -10.18
CA ILE A 126 3.60 13.71 -9.20
C ILE A 126 4.66 13.76 -8.12
N THR A 127 4.79 14.90 -7.47
CA THR A 127 5.67 15.09 -6.32
C THR A 127 4.93 14.94 -5.00
N LEU A 128 5.68 14.77 -3.91
CA LEU A 128 5.11 14.82 -2.57
C LEU A 128 4.47 16.19 -2.29
N ARG A 129 5.02 17.26 -2.86
CA ARG A 129 4.42 18.59 -2.82
C ARG A 129 3.03 18.61 -3.45
N ASP A 130 2.88 18.01 -4.64
CA ASP A 130 1.60 17.95 -5.34
C ASP A 130 0.55 17.19 -4.51
N LEU A 131 0.94 16.08 -3.88
CA LEU A 131 0.06 15.32 -2.99
C LEU A 131 -0.40 16.14 -1.77
N ILE A 132 0.50 16.96 -1.20
CA ILE A 132 0.17 17.77 -0.02
C ILE A 132 -0.65 19.00 -0.39
N TYR A 133 -0.28 19.73 -1.46
CA TYR A 133 -0.84 21.06 -1.75
C TYR A 133 -1.79 21.09 -2.95
N GLY A 134 -1.80 20.08 -3.81
CA GLY A 134 -2.60 20.04 -5.02
C GLY A 134 -4.11 20.06 -4.74
N GLU A 135 -4.88 20.76 -5.58
CA GLU A 135 -6.35 20.90 -5.44
C GLU A 135 -7.07 19.54 -5.52
N GLY A 136 -6.55 18.60 -6.32
CA GLY A 136 -7.07 17.23 -6.45
C GLY A 136 -6.72 16.31 -5.29
N TYR A 137 -5.88 16.75 -4.35
CA TYR A 137 -5.30 15.96 -3.27
C TYR A 137 -5.57 16.56 -1.89
N ALA A 138 -4.57 16.62 -1.02
CA ALA A 138 -4.74 16.99 0.38
C ALA A 138 -4.98 18.51 0.64
N GLN A 139 -4.84 19.36 -0.36
CA GLN A 139 -5.20 20.79 -0.36
C GLN A 139 -4.47 21.64 0.69
N GLY A 140 -3.23 21.28 1.01
CA GLY A 140 -2.36 22.05 1.90
C GLY A 140 -2.47 21.68 3.37
N ILE A 141 -1.83 22.50 4.18
CA ILE A 141 -1.74 22.30 5.63
C ILE A 141 -2.98 22.88 6.33
N LYS A 142 -3.54 22.12 7.24
CA LYS A 142 -4.71 22.52 8.04
C LYS A 142 -4.48 23.83 8.78
N ASN A 143 -5.51 24.68 8.80
CA ASN A 143 -5.52 25.96 9.50
C ASN A 143 -4.43 26.96 9.05
N GLY A 144 -3.94 26.85 7.82
CA GLY A 144 -2.91 27.77 7.27
C GLY A 144 -1.55 27.71 7.97
N ARG A 145 -1.28 26.65 8.74
CA ARG A 145 0.01 26.45 9.40
C ARG A 145 1.11 26.09 8.40
N LYS A 146 2.35 26.07 8.85
CA LYS A 146 3.50 25.74 8.01
C LYS A 146 3.81 24.24 8.09
N LEU A 147 4.14 23.64 6.94
CA LEU A 147 4.69 22.30 6.91
C LEU A 147 6.01 22.25 7.69
N LYS A 148 6.17 21.25 8.53
CA LYS A 148 7.41 20.99 9.27
C LYS A 148 8.14 19.75 8.76
N ALA A 149 7.43 18.62 8.67
CA ALA A 149 8.00 17.35 8.30
C ALA A 149 6.95 16.41 7.73
N VAL A 150 7.39 15.39 6.98
CA VAL A 150 6.53 14.37 6.38
C VAL A 150 7.18 13.01 6.52
N VAL A 151 6.40 12.02 6.92
CA VAL A 151 6.74 10.60 6.75
C VAL A 151 6.09 10.16 5.43
N PRO A 152 6.84 9.82 4.37
CA PRO A 152 6.24 9.64 3.04
C PRO A 152 5.64 8.25 2.79
N GLY A 153 6.10 7.23 3.52
CA GLY A 153 5.82 5.83 3.18
C GLY A 153 5.37 4.93 4.33
N GLY A 154 4.83 5.50 5.40
CA GLY A 154 4.45 4.78 6.61
C GLY A 154 5.44 4.99 7.75
N SER A 155 5.02 4.66 8.97
CA SER A 155 5.73 4.99 10.22
C SER A 155 7.15 4.44 10.32
N SER A 156 7.51 3.46 9.52
CA SER A 156 8.86 2.85 9.48
C SER A 156 9.84 3.54 8.52
N THR A 157 9.42 4.61 7.82
CA THR A 157 10.26 5.29 6.84
C THR A 157 10.87 6.58 7.40
N PRO A 158 12.10 6.95 6.98
CA PRO A 158 12.74 8.20 7.39
C PRO A 158 11.89 9.43 7.07
N VAL A 159 11.96 10.40 7.97
CA VAL A 159 11.21 11.66 7.87
C VAL A 159 11.90 12.59 6.87
N LEU A 160 11.11 13.24 6.01
CA LEU A 160 11.53 14.34 5.14
C LEU A 160 11.15 15.69 5.77
N THR A 161 11.99 16.70 5.59
CA THR A 161 11.73 18.08 6.01
C THR A 161 10.86 18.81 4.97
N ALA A 162 10.36 19.99 5.32
CA ALA A 162 9.60 20.84 4.42
C ALA A 162 10.37 21.28 3.15
N GLY A 163 11.70 21.27 3.19
CA GLY A 163 12.56 21.57 2.04
C GLY A 163 12.81 20.39 1.11
N GLU A 164 12.41 19.18 1.48
CA GLU A 164 12.70 17.94 0.75
C GLU A 164 11.47 17.32 0.07
N ILE A 165 10.38 18.06 -0.04
CA ILE A 165 9.10 17.53 -0.59
C ILE A 165 8.96 17.65 -2.11
N ASP A 166 9.93 18.26 -2.80
CA ASP A 166 9.96 18.31 -4.27
C ASP A 166 10.55 17.02 -4.86
N VAL A 167 10.07 15.90 -4.35
CA VAL A 167 10.51 14.55 -4.70
C VAL A 167 9.41 13.81 -5.45
N ALA A 168 9.76 13.13 -6.54
CA ALA A 168 8.82 12.30 -7.28
C ALA A 168 8.33 11.14 -6.37
N MET A 169 7.02 10.93 -6.36
CA MET A 169 6.39 9.90 -5.53
C MET A 169 6.43 8.55 -6.25
N ASP A 170 7.64 8.02 -6.37
CA ASP A 170 7.93 6.65 -6.76
C ASP A 170 9.04 6.05 -5.88
N PHE A 171 9.38 4.78 -6.10
CA PHE A 171 10.39 4.09 -5.28
C PHE A 171 11.78 4.74 -5.41
N ASP A 172 12.17 5.10 -6.62
CA ASP A 172 13.50 5.68 -6.88
C ASP A 172 13.61 7.13 -6.38
N GLY A 173 12.57 7.92 -6.59
CA GLY A 173 12.53 9.33 -6.19
C GLY A 173 12.63 9.48 -4.68
N VAL A 174 11.77 8.79 -3.94
CA VAL A 174 11.75 8.86 -2.48
C VAL A 174 13.03 8.26 -1.86
N ALA A 175 13.58 7.19 -2.47
CA ALA A 175 14.86 6.62 -2.04
C ALA A 175 16.04 7.59 -2.22
N LYS A 176 16.08 8.35 -3.32
CA LYS A 176 17.10 9.38 -3.56
C LYS A 176 17.03 10.53 -2.54
N ALA A 177 15.85 10.81 -2.01
CA ALA A 177 15.67 11.79 -0.94
C ALA A 177 16.05 11.24 0.47
N GLY A 178 16.56 10.02 0.56
CA GLY A 178 16.96 9.40 1.83
C GLY A 178 15.82 8.79 2.63
N SER A 179 14.65 8.56 2.00
CA SER A 179 13.50 7.91 2.64
C SER A 179 13.06 6.68 1.84
N MET A 180 11.83 6.23 2.02
CA MET A 180 11.25 5.09 1.27
C MET A 180 9.78 5.37 0.97
N LEU A 181 9.32 4.95 -0.22
CA LEU A 181 7.90 5.02 -0.56
C LEU A 181 7.04 4.08 0.32
N GLY A 182 7.59 2.95 0.73
CA GLY A 182 6.98 2.00 1.64
C GLY A 182 5.54 1.64 1.25
N SER A 183 4.60 1.85 2.18
CA SER A 183 3.18 1.62 1.95
C SER A 183 2.47 2.79 1.25
N ALA A 184 3.16 3.86 0.90
CA ALA A 184 2.60 5.15 0.46
C ALA A 184 1.61 5.78 1.47
N GLY A 185 1.74 5.39 2.74
CA GLY A 185 1.02 5.99 3.87
C GLY A 185 1.73 7.25 4.35
N THR A 186 1.29 8.40 3.85
CA THR A 186 1.94 9.69 4.11
C THR A 186 1.37 10.34 5.38
N ILE A 187 2.25 10.71 6.32
CA ILE A 187 1.88 11.41 7.56
C ILE A 187 2.48 12.80 7.53
N VAL A 188 1.64 13.81 7.45
CA VAL A 188 2.05 15.22 7.34
C VAL A 188 2.00 15.90 8.71
N MET A 189 3.08 16.58 9.06
CA MET A 189 3.26 17.26 10.35
C MET A 189 3.49 18.76 10.13
N ASP A 190 2.70 19.59 10.79
CA ASP A 190 2.87 21.03 10.78
C ASP A 190 3.84 21.52 11.87
N ASP A 191 4.04 22.84 11.96
CA ASP A 191 4.95 23.51 12.87
C ASP A 191 4.57 23.37 14.36
N SER A 192 3.37 22.88 14.70
CA SER A 192 2.99 22.56 16.08
C SER A 192 3.52 21.21 16.57
N THR A 193 3.98 20.35 15.66
CA THR A 193 4.41 18.99 16.02
C THR A 193 5.74 19.03 16.77
N CYS A 194 5.78 18.45 17.96
CA CYS A 194 7.02 18.15 18.65
C CYS A 194 7.65 16.89 18.07
N MET A 195 8.82 17.00 17.41
CA MET A 195 9.48 15.87 16.76
C MET A 195 9.98 14.82 17.75
N VAL A 196 10.36 15.24 18.96
CA VAL A 196 10.75 14.29 20.03
C VAL A 196 9.56 13.44 20.50
N TRP A 197 8.39 14.08 20.65
CA TRP A 197 7.16 13.37 21.00
C TRP A 197 6.73 12.41 19.88
N MET A 198 6.85 12.86 18.63
CA MET A 198 6.56 12.01 17.47
C MET A 198 7.49 10.79 17.42
N ALA A 199 8.80 10.99 17.56
CA ALA A 199 9.76 9.89 17.60
C ALA A 199 9.45 8.90 18.73
N LYS A 200 9.12 9.41 19.93
CA LYS A 200 8.70 8.55 21.05
C LYS A 200 7.51 7.67 20.66
N ASN A 201 6.47 8.26 20.03
CA ASN A 201 5.27 7.48 19.68
C ASN A 201 5.50 6.45 18.56
N LEU A 202 6.44 6.70 17.65
CA LEU A 202 6.80 5.72 16.62
C LEU A 202 7.61 4.53 17.16
N MET A 203 8.27 4.71 18.31
CA MET A 203 9.08 3.66 18.96
C MET A 203 8.27 2.79 19.93
N TYR A 204 7.03 3.15 20.24
CA TYR A 204 6.15 2.46 21.20
C TYR A 204 5.14 1.57 20.48
#